data_27fecfbd18b451dd23d38d1d15f8daca
#
_entry.id   27fecfbd18b451dd23d38d1d15f8daca
#
_cell.length_a   1.000
_cell.length_b   1.000
_cell.length_c   1.000
_cell.angle_alpha   90.00
_cell.angle_beta   90.00
_cell.angle_gamma   90.00
#
_symmetry.space_group_name_H-M   'P 1'
#
loop_
_entity.id
_entity.type
_entity.pdbx_description
1 polymer ?
#
loop_
_entity_poly.entity_id
_entity_poly.type
_entity_poly.pdbx_seq_one_letter_code
_entity_poly.pdbx_strand_id
1 'polypeptide(L)'
;MATDLDYLTHLRTESDRFAQALRSAPAGARVPTCPDWDADDLLWHLAEVQWFWAAIVRDDVADPSTLERADRPADRDGLFAFFASASAELHAVLSATPPQAPRWTWSSEQTAGFTRRRQAHEALIHRVDAELTAEVDRAPMDPALSEDGVDEALRVMFAGVPDWGSTTPDPDATVLVTATDTGRSWWLTLGRFTGTDPAGEHHDQDDLLVADAADGQGAPADHTPAATVSGSAADLDCWLWGRPASSTAAVQQVGETAVLRRLNALIGQGIY
;
A
#
# COMPACT_ATOMS: atom_id res chain seq x y z
N MET A 1 -7.37 20.10 -4.40
CA MET A 1 -7.47 20.24 -2.93
C MET A 1 -7.40 18.81 -2.41
N ALA A 2 -6.37 18.48 -1.63
CA ALA A 2 -6.35 17.18 -0.95
C ALA A 2 -7.61 17.10 -0.09
N THR A 3 -8.48 16.15 -0.33
CA THR A 3 -9.57 15.82 0.55
C THR A 3 -8.95 15.44 1.89
N ASP A 4 -9.40 16.08 2.96
CA ASP A 4 -8.96 15.73 4.32
C ASP A 4 -9.59 14.36 4.65
N LEU A 5 -8.91 13.28 4.22
CA LEU A 5 -9.37 11.91 4.45
C LEU A 5 -9.31 11.58 5.93
N ASP A 6 -10.43 11.11 6.47
CA ASP A 6 -10.47 10.60 7.83
C ASP A 6 -9.87 9.18 7.90
N TYR A 7 -8.53 9.12 7.82
CA TYR A 7 -7.80 7.85 7.89
C TYR A 7 -8.12 7.03 9.14
N LEU A 8 -8.47 7.68 10.27
CA LEU A 8 -8.79 6.95 11.49
C LEU A 8 -10.13 6.22 11.38
N THR A 9 -11.13 6.84 10.76
CA THR A 9 -12.40 6.19 10.48
C THR A 9 -12.21 5.04 9.48
N HIS A 10 -11.40 5.23 8.44
CA HIS A 10 -11.08 4.16 7.47
C HIS A 10 -10.32 3.02 8.14
N LEU A 11 -9.26 3.30 8.89
CA LEU A 11 -8.50 2.28 9.64
C LEU A 11 -9.42 1.40 10.48
N ARG A 12 -10.32 2.00 11.25
CA ARG A 12 -11.28 1.26 12.09
C ARG A 12 -12.22 0.41 11.23
N THR A 13 -12.85 1.05 10.24
CA THR A 13 -13.85 0.38 9.40
C THR A 13 -13.26 -0.82 8.65
N GLU A 14 -12.08 -0.65 8.07
CA GLU A 14 -11.44 -1.71 7.30
C GLU A 14 -10.86 -2.82 8.21
N SER A 15 -10.36 -2.47 9.40
CA SER A 15 -9.95 -3.45 10.43
C SER A 15 -11.13 -4.28 10.95
N ASP A 16 -12.30 -3.66 11.17
CA ASP A 16 -13.50 -4.37 11.61
C ASP A 16 -14.00 -5.34 10.53
N ARG A 17 -14.02 -4.91 9.26
CA ARG A 17 -14.40 -5.75 8.10
C ARG A 17 -13.41 -6.89 7.88
N PHE A 18 -12.11 -6.63 8.01
CA PHE A 18 -11.06 -7.65 7.96
C PHE A 18 -11.34 -8.77 8.97
N ALA A 19 -11.52 -8.41 10.24
CA ALA A 19 -11.81 -9.39 11.28
C ALA A 19 -13.14 -10.13 11.03
N GLN A 20 -14.17 -9.43 10.54
CA GLN A 20 -15.45 -10.05 10.20
C GLN A 20 -15.30 -11.08 9.09
N ALA A 21 -14.59 -10.77 8.01
CA ALA A 21 -14.35 -11.70 6.91
C ALA A 21 -13.61 -12.95 7.40
N LEU A 22 -12.51 -12.79 8.14
CA LEU A 22 -11.73 -13.92 8.65
C LEU A 22 -12.50 -14.78 9.65
N ARG A 23 -13.46 -14.22 10.42
CA ARG A 23 -14.31 -15.05 11.29
C ARG A 23 -15.14 -16.07 10.52
N SER A 24 -15.48 -15.80 9.27
CA SER A 24 -16.22 -16.74 8.41
C SER A 24 -15.31 -17.72 7.67
N ALA A 25 -14.02 -17.44 7.56
CA ALA A 25 -13.05 -18.33 6.91
C ALA A 25 -12.60 -19.47 7.85
N PRO A 26 -12.42 -20.72 7.34
CA PRO A 26 -11.70 -21.75 8.09
C PRO A 26 -10.28 -21.31 8.42
N ALA A 27 -9.75 -21.71 9.59
CA ALA A 27 -8.39 -21.36 10.04
C ALA A 27 -7.30 -21.70 9.02
N GLY A 28 -7.38 -22.87 8.40
CA GLY A 28 -6.42 -23.32 7.39
C GLY A 28 -6.75 -22.90 5.95
N ALA A 29 -7.71 -21.99 5.73
CA ALA A 29 -8.03 -21.49 4.39
C ALA A 29 -6.80 -20.73 3.84
N ARG A 30 -6.41 -21.06 2.61
CA ARG A 30 -5.26 -20.41 1.95
C ARG A 30 -5.60 -18.98 1.56
N VAL A 31 -4.63 -18.07 1.74
CA VAL A 31 -4.73 -16.70 1.28
C VAL A 31 -4.34 -16.65 -0.20
N PRO A 32 -5.26 -16.36 -1.13
CA PRO A 32 -4.97 -16.46 -2.57
C PRO A 32 -3.85 -15.51 -3.04
N THR A 33 -3.69 -14.39 -2.37
CA THR A 33 -2.73 -13.32 -2.68
C THR A 33 -1.39 -13.47 -1.95
N CYS A 34 -1.35 -14.33 -0.92
CA CYS A 34 -0.15 -14.66 -0.15
C CYS A 34 -0.09 -16.19 -0.01
N PRO A 35 0.38 -16.94 -1.02
CA PRO A 35 0.19 -18.39 -1.10
C PRO A 35 0.87 -19.20 0.01
N ASP A 36 1.84 -18.61 0.71
CA ASP A 36 2.50 -19.25 1.86
C ASP A 36 1.71 -19.07 3.16
N TRP A 37 0.66 -18.23 3.18
CA TRP A 37 -0.14 -17.93 4.35
C TRP A 37 -1.46 -18.68 4.36
N ASP A 38 -1.92 -18.98 5.57
CA ASP A 38 -3.32 -19.30 5.84
C ASP A 38 -4.07 -18.14 6.51
N ALA A 39 -5.34 -18.34 6.81
CA ALA A 39 -6.19 -17.33 7.42
C ALA A 39 -5.69 -16.87 8.80
N ASP A 40 -5.04 -17.74 9.57
CA ASP A 40 -4.48 -17.38 10.88
C ASP A 40 -3.15 -16.65 10.75
N ASP A 41 -2.39 -16.90 9.67
CA ASP A 41 -1.18 -16.13 9.36
C ASP A 41 -1.55 -14.70 8.94
N LEU A 42 -2.57 -14.56 8.10
CA LEU A 42 -3.08 -13.24 7.68
C LEU A 42 -3.62 -12.44 8.89
N LEU A 43 -4.37 -13.11 9.78
CA LEU A 43 -4.87 -12.48 11.01
C LEU A 43 -3.73 -12.01 11.91
N TRP A 44 -2.71 -12.87 12.09
CA TRP A 44 -1.53 -12.54 12.89
C TRP A 44 -0.74 -11.38 12.28
N HIS A 45 -0.52 -11.40 10.97
CA HIS A 45 0.23 -10.35 10.27
C HIS A 45 -0.35 -8.96 10.57
N LEU A 46 -1.64 -8.74 10.28
CA LEU A 46 -2.23 -7.43 10.51
C LEU A 46 -2.30 -7.07 12.01
N ALA A 47 -2.48 -8.06 12.87
CA ALA A 47 -2.46 -7.86 14.33
C ALA A 47 -1.07 -7.39 14.82
N GLU A 48 0.01 -8.04 14.37
CA GLU A 48 1.38 -7.67 14.72
C GLU A 48 1.77 -6.31 14.14
N VAL A 49 1.37 -6.01 12.90
CA VAL A 49 1.61 -4.71 12.26
C VAL A 49 0.93 -3.59 13.03
N GLN A 50 -0.34 -3.74 13.41
CA GLN A 50 -1.05 -2.73 14.16
C GLN A 50 -0.51 -2.57 15.60
N TRP A 51 -0.13 -3.66 16.24
CA TRP A 51 0.56 -3.62 17.53
C TRP A 51 1.89 -2.88 17.44
N PHE A 52 2.70 -3.18 16.43
CA PHE A 52 4.00 -2.54 16.21
C PHE A 52 3.86 -1.03 16.06
N TRP A 53 2.97 -0.58 15.19
CA TRP A 53 2.77 0.86 14.98
C TRP A 53 2.12 1.56 16.18
N ALA A 54 1.28 0.85 16.94
CA ALA A 54 0.78 1.38 18.21
C ALA A 54 1.92 1.65 19.20
N ALA A 55 2.86 0.70 19.34
CA ALA A 55 4.04 0.86 20.21
C ALA A 55 4.95 2.01 19.73
N ILE A 56 5.25 2.10 18.42
CA ILE A 56 6.06 3.19 17.84
C ILE A 56 5.46 4.56 18.19
N VAL A 57 4.17 4.72 17.99
CA VAL A 57 3.51 6.03 18.18
C VAL A 57 3.34 6.36 19.66
N ARG A 58 2.95 5.39 20.50
CA ARG A 58 2.71 5.56 21.93
C ARG A 58 3.99 5.93 22.69
N ASP A 59 5.06 5.17 22.44
CA ASP A 59 6.29 5.23 23.23
C ASP A 59 7.37 6.12 22.59
N ASP A 60 7.03 6.76 21.45
CA ASP A 60 7.95 7.62 20.67
C ASP A 60 9.28 6.90 20.35
N VAL A 61 9.17 5.67 19.88
CA VAL A 61 10.33 4.80 19.63
C VAL A 61 11.10 5.29 18.41
N ALA A 62 12.34 5.73 18.61
CA ALA A 62 13.20 6.22 17.55
C ALA A 62 13.94 5.11 16.79
N ASP A 63 14.18 3.96 17.44
CA ASP A 63 14.83 2.79 16.87
C ASP A 63 13.95 1.55 17.08
N PRO A 64 13.22 1.11 16.04
CA PRO A 64 12.33 -0.04 16.16
C PRO A 64 13.03 -1.37 16.44
N SER A 65 14.35 -1.46 16.24
CA SER A 65 15.12 -2.67 16.59
C SER A 65 15.16 -2.94 18.10
N THR A 66 14.84 -1.93 18.91
CA THR A 66 14.76 -2.03 20.36
C THR A 66 13.45 -2.58 20.88
N LEU A 67 12.42 -2.69 20.01
CA LEU A 67 11.13 -3.26 20.39
C LEU A 67 11.23 -4.78 20.52
N GLU A 68 10.82 -5.29 21.67
CA GLU A 68 10.61 -6.71 21.85
C GLU A 68 9.34 -7.13 21.10
N ARG A 69 9.47 -8.10 20.18
CA ARG A 69 8.36 -8.58 19.37
C ARG A 69 7.27 -9.19 20.22
N ALA A 70 6.00 -9.00 19.83
CA ALA A 70 4.88 -9.66 20.48
C ALA A 70 4.90 -11.17 20.22
N ASP A 71 4.53 -11.95 21.22
CA ASP A 71 4.35 -13.39 21.07
C ASP A 71 3.05 -13.69 20.31
N ARG A 72 3.16 -14.55 19.29
CA ARG A 72 1.98 -15.00 18.57
C ARG A 72 1.13 -15.91 19.46
N PRO A 73 -0.18 -15.59 19.67
CA PRO A 73 -1.11 -16.49 20.37
C PRO A 73 -1.20 -17.87 19.73
N ALA A 74 -1.33 -18.89 20.57
CA ALA A 74 -1.29 -20.28 20.14
C ALA A 74 -2.56 -20.79 19.47
N ASP A 75 -3.69 -20.10 19.69
CA ASP A 75 -4.97 -20.48 19.14
C ASP A 75 -5.70 -19.31 18.48
N ARG A 76 -6.67 -19.62 17.66
CA ARG A 76 -7.42 -18.65 16.85
C ARG A 76 -8.19 -17.63 17.69
N ASP A 77 -8.76 -18.03 18.80
CA ASP A 77 -9.49 -17.10 19.69
C ASP A 77 -8.52 -16.09 20.30
N GLY A 78 -7.32 -16.54 20.70
CA GLY A 78 -6.24 -15.68 21.14
C GLY A 78 -5.76 -14.72 20.05
N LEU A 79 -5.65 -15.16 18.78
CA LEU A 79 -5.31 -14.32 17.64
C LEU A 79 -6.35 -13.20 17.45
N PHE A 80 -7.66 -13.52 17.48
CA PHE A 80 -8.71 -12.50 17.39
C PHE A 80 -8.73 -11.55 18.58
N ALA A 81 -8.47 -12.05 19.78
CA ALA A 81 -8.39 -11.20 20.98
C ALA A 81 -7.20 -10.23 20.91
N PHE A 82 -6.04 -10.72 20.46
CA PHE A 82 -4.84 -9.91 20.25
C PHE A 82 -5.08 -8.85 19.17
N PHE A 83 -5.63 -9.24 18.01
CA PHE A 83 -5.99 -8.31 16.93
C PHE A 83 -6.92 -7.20 17.43
N ALA A 84 -7.98 -7.57 18.14
CA ALA A 84 -8.94 -6.58 18.65
C ALA A 84 -8.27 -5.58 19.61
N SER A 85 -7.36 -6.05 20.47
CA SER A 85 -6.59 -5.20 21.40
C SER A 85 -5.63 -4.28 20.63
N ALA A 86 -4.84 -4.83 19.70
CA ALA A 86 -3.87 -4.09 18.91
C ALA A 86 -4.55 -3.01 18.04
N SER A 87 -5.65 -3.35 17.38
CA SER A 87 -6.43 -2.42 16.57
C SER A 87 -7.02 -1.28 17.39
N ALA A 88 -7.60 -1.59 18.56
CA ALA A 88 -8.14 -0.57 19.46
C ALA A 88 -7.04 0.35 19.99
N GLU A 89 -5.89 -0.20 20.37
CA GLU A 89 -4.74 0.57 20.85
C GLU A 89 -4.17 1.47 19.75
N LEU A 90 -3.92 0.96 18.56
CA LEU A 90 -3.44 1.76 17.43
C LEU A 90 -4.37 2.94 17.15
N HIS A 91 -5.67 2.67 17.06
CA HIS A 91 -6.65 3.73 16.84
C HIS A 91 -6.63 4.77 17.97
N ALA A 92 -6.53 4.35 19.24
CA ALA A 92 -6.51 5.25 20.39
C ALA A 92 -5.26 6.14 20.40
N VAL A 93 -4.07 5.56 20.20
CA VAL A 93 -2.81 6.32 20.23
C VAL A 93 -2.71 7.27 19.03
N LEU A 94 -3.13 6.85 17.82
CA LEU A 94 -3.18 7.73 16.66
C LEU A 94 -4.21 8.84 16.82
N SER A 95 -5.35 8.60 17.48
CA SER A 95 -6.34 9.64 17.78
C SER A 95 -5.82 10.69 18.75
N ALA A 96 -5.03 10.27 19.74
CA ALA A 96 -4.46 11.14 20.77
C ALA A 96 -3.22 11.91 20.29
N THR A 97 -2.53 11.43 19.25
CA THR A 97 -1.27 12.02 18.75
C THR A 97 -1.57 12.96 17.58
N PRO A 98 -1.18 14.24 17.62
CA PRO A 98 -1.35 15.14 16.47
C PRO A 98 -0.69 14.57 15.21
N PRO A 99 -1.30 14.70 14.00
CA PRO A 99 -0.74 14.12 12.77
C PRO A 99 0.65 14.66 12.44
N GLN A 100 0.96 15.90 12.81
CA GLN A 100 2.26 16.52 12.56
C GLN A 100 3.32 16.15 13.63
N ALA A 101 2.94 15.40 14.68
CA ALA A 101 3.89 14.99 15.70
C ALA A 101 4.98 14.10 15.08
N PRO A 102 6.27 14.41 15.32
CA PRO A 102 7.35 13.57 14.83
C PRO A 102 7.22 12.15 15.40
N ARG A 103 7.30 11.17 14.53
CA ARG A 103 7.33 9.74 14.90
C ARG A 103 8.20 9.02 13.88
N TRP A 104 8.95 8.05 14.35
CA TRP A 104 9.74 7.22 13.46
C TRP A 104 8.84 6.53 12.43
N THR A 105 9.29 6.54 11.19
CA THR A 105 8.78 5.71 10.10
C THR A 105 9.95 5.29 9.22
N TRP A 106 9.77 4.27 8.41
CA TRP A 106 10.75 3.87 7.40
C TRP A 106 10.77 4.80 6.18
N SER A 107 9.77 5.67 6.05
CA SER A 107 9.66 6.67 4.97
C SER A 107 10.46 7.94 5.31
N SER A 108 10.65 8.80 4.33
CA SER A 108 11.15 10.16 4.54
C SER A 108 10.19 11.04 5.35
N GLU A 109 8.90 10.72 5.38
CA GLU A 109 7.90 11.41 6.18
C GLU A 109 7.83 10.82 7.59
N GLN A 110 8.55 11.42 8.53
CA GLN A 110 8.67 11.01 9.92
C GLN A 110 7.57 11.62 10.78
N THR A 111 6.29 11.23 10.55
CA THR A 111 5.13 11.79 11.27
C THR A 111 4.10 10.74 11.67
N ALA A 112 3.31 11.03 12.71
CA ALA A 112 2.14 10.23 13.06
C ALA A 112 1.07 10.27 11.95
N GLY A 113 1.05 11.32 11.13
CA GLY A 113 0.18 11.45 9.96
C GLY A 113 0.48 10.41 8.90
N PHE A 114 1.76 10.18 8.62
CA PHE A 114 2.18 9.09 7.74
C PHE A 114 1.68 7.74 8.25
N THR A 115 1.85 7.47 9.55
CA THR A 115 1.38 6.22 10.15
C THR A 115 -0.13 6.06 10.03
N ARG A 116 -0.93 7.14 10.21
CA ARG A 116 -2.39 7.10 10.01
C ARG A 116 -2.75 6.69 8.58
N ARG A 117 -2.12 7.33 7.59
CA ARG A 117 -2.32 7.04 6.17
C ARG A 117 -1.95 5.59 5.85
N ARG A 118 -0.71 5.20 6.17
CA ARG A 118 -0.21 3.85 5.87
C ARG A 118 -1.06 2.76 6.49
N GLN A 119 -1.49 2.93 7.75
CA GLN A 119 -2.28 1.92 8.44
C GLN A 119 -3.73 1.83 7.94
N ALA A 120 -4.30 2.91 7.42
CA ALA A 120 -5.60 2.85 6.75
C ALA A 120 -5.53 2.03 5.45
N HIS A 121 -4.47 2.22 4.64
CA HIS A 121 -4.25 1.44 3.41
C HIS A 121 -3.87 -0.02 3.71
N GLU A 122 -3.05 -0.25 4.73
CA GLU A 122 -2.72 -1.59 5.20
C GLU A 122 -3.98 -2.39 5.56
N ALA A 123 -4.85 -1.79 6.37
CA ALA A 123 -6.12 -2.41 6.75
C ALA A 123 -7.04 -2.64 5.54
N LEU A 124 -7.10 -1.70 4.59
CA LEU A 124 -7.91 -1.81 3.37
C LEU A 124 -7.47 -2.99 2.50
N ILE A 125 -6.17 -3.07 2.19
CA ILE A 125 -5.66 -4.12 1.29
C ILE A 125 -5.75 -5.50 1.94
N HIS A 126 -5.43 -5.62 3.23
CA HIS A 126 -5.60 -6.90 3.92
C HIS A 126 -7.06 -7.29 4.17
N ARG A 127 -8.00 -6.33 4.23
CA ARG A 127 -9.43 -6.62 4.19
C ARG A 127 -9.81 -7.30 2.86
N VAL A 128 -9.26 -6.84 1.74
CA VAL A 128 -9.45 -7.52 0.44
C VAL A 128 -8.91 -8.95 0.49
N ASP A 129 -7.71 -9.16 1.05
CA ASP A 129 -7.14 -10.50 1.24
C ASP A 129 -8.03 -11.39 2.11
N ALA A 130 -8.59 -10.85 3.19
CA ALA A 130 -9.48 -11.57 4.09
C ALA A 130 -10.80 -11.98 3.42
N GLU A 131 -11.39 -11.09 2.61
CA GLU A 131 -12.61 -11.38 1.85
C GLU A 131 -12.37 -12.46 0.79
N LEU A 132 -11.23 -12.42 0.09
CA LEU A 132 -10.82 -13.46 -0.85
C LEU A 132 -10.60 -14.81 -0.14
N THR A 133 -9.95 -14.79 1.04
CA THR A 133 -9.70 -16.00 1.84
C THR A 133 -11.00 -16.62 2.37
N ALA A 134 -11.97 -15.78 2.70
CA ALA A 134 -13.29 -16.21 3.17
C ALA A 134 -14.26 -16.59 2.02
N GLU A 135 -13.85 -16.42 0.77
CA GLU A 135 -14.69 -16.62 -0.42
C GLU A 135 -16.01 -15.85 -0.36
N VAL A 136 -15.97 -14.64 0.20
CA VAL A 136 -17.11 -13.71 0.24
C VAL A 136 -16.96 -12.61 -0.80
N ASP A 137 -18.09 -11.99 -1.18
CA ASP A 137 -18.06 -10.86 -2.11
C ASP A 137 -17.25 -9.70 -1.52
N ARG A 138 -16.39 -9.11 -2.36
CA ARG A 138 -15.62 -7.94 -1.98
C ARG A 138 -16.54 -6.75 -1.68
N ALA A 139 -16.48 -6.25 -0.46
CA ALA A 139 -17.21 -5.04 -0.11
C ALA A 139 -16.69 -3.83 -0.90
N PRO A 140 -17.54 -2.85 -1.23
CA PRO A 140 -17.10 -1.64 -1.91
C PRO A 140 -15.93 -0.97 -1.17
N MET A 141 -14.95 -0.52 -1.93
CA MET A 141 -13.85 0.31 -1.44
C MET A 141 -14.25 1.78 -1.63
N ASP A 142 -13.89 2.62 -0.67
CA ASP A 142 -14.12 4.06 -0.78
C ASP A 142 -13.26 4.65 -1.90
N PRO A 143 -13.83 5.36 -2.90
CA PRO A 143 -13.08 5.85 -4.05
C PRO A 143 -11.99 6.85 -3.67
N ALA A 144 -12.21 7.71 -2.66
CA ALA A 144 -11.22 8.69 -2.24
C ALA A 144 -10.06 8.04 -1.49
N LEU A 145 -10.35 7.05 -0.63
CA LEU A 145 -9.30 6.26 0.02
C LEU A 145 -8.50 5.45 -1.01
N SER A 146 -9.17 4.81 -1.98
CA SER A 146 -8.48 4.04 -3.02
C SER A 146 -7.63 4.93 -3.93
N GLU A 147 -8.10 6.15 -4.29
CA GLU A 147 -7.30 7.12 -5.02
C GLU A 147 -6.03 7.50 -4.25
N ASP A 148 -6.16 7.73 -2.95
CA ASP A 148 -5.00 8.01 -2.08
C ASP A 148 -4.10 6.77 -1.94
N GLY A 149 -4.67 5.55 -1.97
CA GLY A 149 -3.93 4.28 -1.99
C GLY A 149 -3.09 4.11 -3.27
N VAL A 150 -3.66 4.46 -4.42
CA VAL A 150 -2.90 4.53 -5.69
C VAL A 150 -1.73 5.51 -5.57
N ASP A 151 -1.96 6.69 -5.00
CA ASP A 151 -0.92 7.70 -4.81
C ASP A 151 0.18 7.20 -3.84
N GLU A 152 -0.21 6.57 -2.73
CA GLU A 152 0.74 5.99 -1.77
C GLU A 152 1.56 4.86 -2.43
N ALA A 153 0.92 3.91 -3.10
CA ALA A 153 1.61 2.82 -3.77
C ALA A 153 2.62 3.34 -4.78
N LEU A 154 2.22 4.27 -5.63
CA LEU A 154 3.10 4.81 -6.67
C LEU A 154 4.26 5.62 -6.10
N ARG A 155 4.01 6.54 -5.14
CA ARG A 155 5.01 7.51 -4.68
C ARG A 155 5.87 7.01 -3.53
N VAL A 156 5.29 6.18 -2.66
CA VAL A 156 5.97 5.75 -1.43
C VAL A 156 6.55 4.36 -1.59
N MET A 157 5.79 3.45 -2.23
CA MET A 157 6.21 2.05 -2.33
C MET A 157 7.06 1.77 -3.57
N PHE A 158 6.69 2.34 -4.72
CA PHE A 158 7.42 2.08 -5.97
C PHE A 158 8.47 3.15 -6.29
N ALA A 159 8.19 4.45 -6.11
CA ALA A 159 9.10 5.54 -6.48
C ALA A 159 10.02 6.01 -5.35
N GLY A 160 10.06 5.31 -4.22
CA GLY A 160 10.92 5.67 -3.09
C GLY A 160 12.40 5.41 -3.38
N VAL A 161 13.17 6.46 -3.71
CA VAL A 161 14.61 6.34 -3.99
C VAL A 161 15.41 6.56 -2.70
N PRO A 162 16.21 5.58 -2.24
CA PRO A 162 17.06 5.74 -1.07
C PRO A 162 18.26 6.66 -1.36
N ASP A 163 18.78 7.30 -0.32
CA ASP A 163 19.89 8.28 -0.42
C ASP A 163 21.20 7.72 -1.03
N TRP A 164 21.38 6.40 -1.00
CA TRP A 164 22.56 5.71 -1.53
C TRP A 164 22.46 5.35 -3.02
N GLY A 165 21.38 5.73 -3.71
CA GLY A 165 21.17 5.44 -5.12
C GLY A 165 20.49 6.58 -5.87
N SER A 166 20.30 6.36 -7.16
CA SER A 166 19.59 7.30 -8.03
C SER A 166 18.90 6.60 -9.17
N THR A 167 17.76 7.14 -9.60
CA THR A 167 17.02 6.66 -10.76
C THR A 167 17.28 7.54 -11.97
N THR A 168 17.79 6.92 -13.04
CA THR A 168 17.92 7.56 -14.34
C THR A 168 16.64 7.34 -15.13
N PRO A 169 15.87 8.40 -15.47
CA PRO A 169 14.62 8.25 -16.22
C PRO A 169 14.89 7.86 -17.68
N ASP A 170 13.98 7.09 -18.24
CA ASP A 170 13.87 6.80 -19.66
C ASP A 170 12.75 7.67 -20.25
N PRO A 171 13.05 8.78 -20.95
CA PRO A 171 12.05 9.76 -21.39
C PRO A 171 11.05 9.19 -22.41
N ASP A 172 11.40 8.09 -23.07
CA ASP A 172 10.54 7.42 -24.05
C ASP A 172 9.61 6.37 -23.37
N ALA A 173 9.90 5.97 -22.15
CA ALA A 173 9.11 4.98 -21.41
C ALA A 173 8.14 5.63 -20.40
N THR A 174 7.14 6.33 -20.93
CA THR A 174 6.17 7.09 -20.12
C THR A 174 4.81 6.43 -20.07
N VAL A 175 4.15 6.49 -18.91
CA VAL A 175 2.82 5.91 -18.70
C VAL A 175 1.91 6.92 -18.00
N LEU A 176 0.70 7.12 -18.53
CA LEU A 176 -0.35 7.87 -17.84
C LEU A 176 -1.29 6.88 -17.15
N VAL A 177 -1.35 6.93 -15.83
CA VAL A 177 -2.31 6.18 -15.02
C VAL A 177 -3.48 7.08 -14.67
N THR A 178 -4.72 6.63 -14.88
CA THR A 178 -5.93 7.44 -14.65
C THR A 178 -6.99 6.66 -13.88
N ALA A 179 -7.39 7.18 -12.71
CA ALA A 179 -8.56 6.74 -11.99
C ALA A 179 -9.82 7.35 -12.65
N THR A 180 -10.63 6.50 -13.27
CA THR A 180 -11.73 6.95 -14.14
C THR A 180 -12.94 7.44 -13.38
N ASP A 181 -13.11 7.05 -12.15
CA ASP A 181 -14.22 7.43 -11.26
C ASP A 181 -13.94 8.71 -10.47
N THR A 182 -12.67 9.00 -10.13
CA THR A 182 -12.27 10.23 -9.43
C THR A 182 -11.69 11.28 -10.35
N GLY A 183 -11.18 10.87 -11.52
CA GLY A 183 -10.57 11.75 -12.53
C GLY A 183 -9.11 12.10 -12.25
N ARG A 184 -8.52 11.61 -11.16
CA ARG A 184 -7.09 11.84 -10.87
C ARG A 184 -6.20 11.03 -11.82
N SER A 185 -5.06 11.63 -12.17
CA SER A 185 -4.09 10.98 -13.04
C SER A 185 -2.67 11.19 -12.53
N TRP A 186 -1.83 10.18 -12.75
CA TRP A 186 -0.40 10.18 -12.41
C TRP A 186 0.40 9.96 -13.69
N TRP A 187 1.46 10.74 -13.85
CA TRP A 187 2.43 10.56 -14.92
C TRP A 187 3.63 9.76 -14.39
N LEU A 188 3.85 8.58 -14.94
CA LEU A 188 4.99 7.74 -14.62
C LEU A 188 6.05 7.87 -15.70
N THR A 189 7.30 7.93 -15.30
CA THR A 189 8.45 7.75 -16.19
C THR A 189 9.24 6.55 -15.68
N LEU A 190 9.29 5.47 -16.45
CA LEU A 190 10.11 4.32 -16.10
C LEU A 190 11.59 4.69 -16.21
N GLY A 191 12.42 4.08 -15.39
CA GLY A 191 13.83 4.38 -15.29
C GLY A 191 14.65 3.17 -14.88
N ARG A 192 15.90 3.44 -14.55
CA ARG A 192 16.83 2.47 -14.02
C ARG A 192 17.43 3.00 -12.74
N PHE A 193 17.15 2.33 -11.63
CA PHE A 193 17.81 2.61 -10.35
C PHE A 193 19.19 1.97 -10.34
N THR A 194 20.19 2.73 -9.89
CA THR A 194 21.53 2.23 -9.63
C THR A 194 22.05 2.81 -8.31
N GLY A 195 22.73 1.99 -7.52
CA GLY A 195 23.31 2.42 -6.26
C GLY A 195 24.08 1.30 -5.57
N THR A 196 24.77 1.65 -4.50
CA THR A 196 25.42 0.69 -3.62
C THR A 196 24.94 0.94 -2.21
N ASP A 197 24.32 -0.05 -1.60
CA ASP A 197 23.75 0.08 -0.27
C ASP A 197 24.83 0.17 0.84
N PRO A 198 24.45 0.50 2.08
CA PRO A 198 25.40 0.55 3.21
C PRO A 198 26.09 -0.77 3.53
N ALA A 199 25.55 -1.92 3.09
CA ALA A 199 26.16 -3.24 3.23
C ALA A 199 27.21 -3.52 2.14
N GLY A 200 27.28 -2.66 1.10
CA GLY A 200 28.20 -2.78 -0.04
C GLY A 200 27.64 -3.59 -1.20
N GLU A 201 26.36 -3.93 -1.19
CA GLU A 201 25.69 -4.59 -2.30
C GLU A 201 25.33 -3.58 -3.40
N HIS A 202 25.65 -3.94 -4.66
CA HIS A 202 25.32 -3.11 -5.81
C HIS A 202 23.95 -3.48 -6.37
N HIS A 203 23.10 -2.46 -6.51
CA HIS A 203 21.75 -2.58 -7.05
C HIS A 203 21.70 -1.95 -8.45
N ASP A 204 21.07 -2.65 -9.38
CA ASP A 204 20.85 -2.20 -10.77
C ASP A 204 19.54 -2.82 -11.26
N GLN A 205 18.41 -2.08 -11.13
CA GLN A 205 17.07 -2.61 -11.35
C GLN A 205 16.13 -1.60 -12.04
N ASP A 206 15.03 -2.10 -12.60
CA ASP A 206 13.97 -1.22 -13.10
C ASP A 206 13.34 -0.45 -11.94
N ASP A 207 12.96 0.79 -12.23
CA ASP A 207 12.39 1.73 -11.28
C ASP A 207 11.43 2.69 -11.98
N LEU A 208 10.72 3.52 -11.24
CA LEU A 208 9.82 4.53 -11.78
C LEU A 208 9.89 5.84 -10.98
N LEU A 209 9.61 6.91 -11.68
CA LEU A 209 9.40 8.26 -11.15
C LEU A 209 7.95 8.66 -11.36
N VAL A 210 7.37 9.40 -10.41
CA VAL A 210 5.94 9.79 -10.42
C VAL A 210 5.82 11.30 -10.35
N ALA A 211 4.99 11.86 -11.23
CA ALA A 211 4.58 13.25 -11.20
C ALA A 211 3.05 13.37 -11.32
N ASP A 212 2.47 14.47 -10.81
CA ASP A 212 1.04 14.74 -11.00
C ASP A 212 0.79 15.25 -12.43
N ALA A 213 -0.14 14.62 -13.14
CA ALA A 213 -0.49 15.05 -14.48
C ALA A 213 -1.23 16.40 -14.50
N ALA A 214 -1.93 16.74 -13.40
CA ALA A 214 -2.72 17.96 -13.28
C ALA A 214 -1.87 19.22 -13.03
N ASP A 215 -0.68 19.08 -12.42
CA ASP A 215 0.13 20.23 -12.01
C ASP A 215 1.06 20.75 -13.11
N GLY A 216 1.04 20.15 -14.31
CA GLY A 216 1.88 20.54 -15.44
C GLY A 216 3.40 20.44 -15.19
N GLN A 217 3.79 19.98 -14.01
CA GLN A 217 5.20 19.91 -13.60
C GLN A 217 5.87 18.58 -13.98
N GLY A 218 5.10 17.57 -14.34
CA GLY A 218 5.65 16.24 -14.63
C GLY A 218 5.35 15.72 -16.03
N ALA A 219 4.21 16.10 -16.61
CA ALA A 219 3.91 15.81 -18.02
C ALA A 219 4.38 17.00 -18.85
N PRO A 220 5.28 16.83 -19.81
CA PRO A 220 5.54 17.87 -20.80
C PRO A 220 4.24 18.22 -21.49
N ALA A 221 3.89 19.50 -21.62
CA ALA A 221 2.60 20.02 -22.10
C ALA A 221 2.17 19.48 -23.47
N ASP A 222 3.09 18.91 -24.25
CA ASP A 222 2.90 18.38 -25.60
C ASP A 222 3.28 16.88 -25.70
N HIS A 223 3.38 16.13 -24.58
CA HIS A 223 3.83 14.72 -24.63
C HIS A 223 2.63 13.77 -24.64
N THR A 224 2.58 12.94 -25.67
CA THR A 224 1.71 11.75 -25.67
C THR A 224 2.42 10.64 -24.89
N PRO A 225 1.78 10.03 -23.87
CA PRO A 225 2.41 8.93 -23.14
C PRO A 225 2.62 7.72 -24.06
N ALA A 226 3.70 6.99 -23.88
CA ALA A 226 3.97 5.74 -24.62
C ALA A 226 2.91 4.67 -24.31
N ALA A 227 2.34 4.70 -23.09
CA ALA A 227 1.24 3.84 -22.71
C ALA A 227 0.28 4.53 -21.73
N THR A 228 -0.91 3.99 -21.61
CA THR A 228 -1.94 4.41 -20.65
C THR A 228 -2.43 3.22 -19.85
N VAL A 229 -2.72 3.43 -18.57
CA VAL A 229 -3.39 2.49 -17.68
C VAL A 229 -4.60 3.19 -17.08
N SER A 230 -5.77 2.59 -17.14
CA SER A 230 -6.99 3.21 -16.61
C SER A 230 -7.92 2.17 -15.97
N GLY A 231 -8.59 2.58 -14.90
CA GLY A 231 -9.55 1.78 -14.15
C GLY A 231 -10.22 2.61 -13.08
N SER A 232 -11.14 2.03 -12.29
CA SER A 232 -11.58 2.70 -11.07
C SER A 232 -10.41 2.81 -10.08
N ALA A 233 -10.47 3.79 -9.16
CA ALA A 233 -9.44 3.93 -8.12
C ALA A 233 -9.25 2.61 -7.34
N ALA A 234 -10.35 1.94 -6.99
CA ALA A 234 -10.33 0.66 -6.30
C ALA A 234 -9.66 -0.48 -7.09
N ASP A 235 -9.88 -0.55 -8.40
CA ASP A 235 -9.26 -1.56 -9.24
C ASP A 235 -7.78 -1.28 -9.49
N LEU A 236 -7.40 -0.01 -9.63
CA LEU A 236 -6.00 0.40 -9.74
C LEU A 236 -5.23 0.14 -8.46
N ASP A 237 -5.81 0.45 -7.29
CA ASP A 237 -5.21 0.18 -5.98
C ASP A 237 -4.97 -1.32 -5.80
N CYS A 238 -5.99 -2.15 -6.04
CA CYS A 238 -5.83 -3.60 -6.03
C CYS A 238 -4.75 -4.10 -7.01
N TRP A 239 -4.72 -3.58 -8.22
CA TRP A 239 -3.74 -3.96 -9.24
C TRP A 239 -2.30 -3.63 -8.82
N LEU A 240 -2.06 -2.44 -8.25
CA LEU A 240 -0.74 -2.03 -7.78
C LEU A 240 -0.23 -2.93 -6.65
N TRP A 241 -1.13 -3.39 -5.79
CA TRP A 241 -0.80 -4.31 -4.70
C TRP A 241 -0.83 -5.81 -5.12
N GLY A 242 -0.98 -6.13 -6.41
CA GLY A 242 -1.04 -7.51 -6.91
C GLY A 242 -2.31 -8.27 -6.52
N ARG A 243 -3.37 -7.55 -6.16
CA ARG A 243 -4.68 -8.13 -5.86
C ARG A 243 -5.56 -8.15 -7.10
N PRO A 244 -6.49 -9.12 -7.23
CA PRO A 244 -7.37 -9.16 -8.38
C PRO A 244 -8.28 -7.92 -8.43
N ALA A 245 -8.34 -7.29 -9.60
CA ALA A 245 -9.33 -6.26 -9.88
C ALA A 245 -10.77 -6.85 -9.91
N SER A 246 -11.79 -6.00 -9.96
CA SER A 246 -13.20 -6.43 -9.98
C SER A 246 -13.55 -7.34 -11.16
N SER A 247 -12.81 -7.22 -12.25
CA SER A 247 -12.85 -8.12 -13.41
C SER A 247 -11.54 -8.05 -14.18
N THR A 248 -11.32 -9.00 -15.10
CA THR A 248 -10.12 -9.02 -15.97
C THR A 248 -10.04 -7.82 -16.92
N ALA A 249 -11.14 -7.11 -17.15
CA ALA A 249 -11.21 -5.91 -18.00
C ALA A 249 -11.26 -4.61 -17.18
N ALA A 250 -11.22 -4.66 -15.85
CA ALA A 250 -11.39 -3.50 -15.00
C ALA A 250 -10.19 -2.54 -15.06
N VAL A 251 -8.99 -3.06 -15.28
CA VAL A 251 -7.79 -2.26 -15.54
C VAL A 251 -7.41 -2.41 -17.00
N GLN A 252 -7.59 -1.32 -17.76
CA GLN A 252 -7.27 -1.28 -19.18
C GLN A 252 -5.85 -0.77 -19.39
N GLN A 253 -5.10 -1.44 -20.23
CA GLN A 253 -3.72 -1.08 -20.59
C GLN A 253 -3.61 -0.94 -22.11
N VAL A 254 -3.21 0.23 -22.61
CA VAL A 254 -3.12 0.54 -24.04
C VAL A 254 -1.81 1.27 -24.33
N GLY A 255 -1.14 0.93 -25.42
CA GLY A 255 0.08 1.61 -25.86
C GLY A 255 1.22 0.65 -26.18
N GLU A 256 2.45 1.08 -25.99
CA GLU A 256 3.64 0.32 -26.35
C GLU A 256 3.82 -0.92 -25.46
N THR A 257 3.79 -2.09 -26.11
CA THR A 257 3.89 -3.39 -25.43
C THR A 257 5.16 -3.51 -24.58
N ALA A 258 6.27 -2.93 -25.02
CA ALA A 258 7.55 -2.99 -24.30
C ALA A 258 7.46 -2.21 -22.97
N VAL A 259 6.86 -1.03 -23.00
CA VAL A 259 6.66 -0.16 -21.82
C VAL A 259 5.71 -0.82 -20.82
N LEU A 260 4.57 -1.32 -21.30
CA LEU A 260 3.59 -2.04 -20.45
C LEU A 260 4.18 -3.31 -19.82
N ARG A 261 5.00 -4.06 -20.56
CA ARG A 261 5.66 -5.25 -20.01
C ARG A 261 6.64 -4.89 -18.89
N ARG A 262 7.41 -3.81 -19.07
CA ARG A 262 8.36 -3.31 -18.07
C ARG A 262 7.62 -2.82 -16.82
N LEU A 263 6.54 -2.05 -16.98
CA LEU A 263 5.70 -1.60 -15.86
C LEU A 263 5.10 -2.80 -15.10
N ASN A 264 4.50 -3.75 -15.80
CA ASN A 264 3.90 -4.93 -15.16
C ASN A 264 4.95 -5.82 -14.47
N ALA A 265 6.18 -5.89 -15.00
CA ALA A 265 7.27 -6.60 -14.33
C ALA A 265 7.70 -5.92 -13.05
N LEU A 266 7.73 -4.58 -13.02
CA LEU A 266 8.04 -3.80 -11.83
C LEU A 266 6.96 -4.00 -10.75
N ILE A 267 5.68 -3.84 -11.10
CA ILE A 267 4.57 -4.07 -10.18
C ILE A 267 4.52 -5.53 -9.70
N GLY A 268 4.81 -6.48 -10.58
CA GLY A 268 4.82 -7.91 -10.29
C GLY A 268 5.94 -8.36 -9.32
N GLN A 269 6.94 -7.52 -9.04
CA GLN A 269 7.92 -7.78 -7.98
C GLN A 269 7.27 -7.74 -6.58
N GLY A 270 6.11 -7.10 -6.48
CA GLY A 270 5.37 -6.92 -5.23
C GLY A 270 5.92 -5.80 -4.37
N ILE A 271 5.13 -5.45 -3.37
CA ILE A 271 5.51 -4.54 -2.29
C ILE A 271 5.68 -5.41 -1.04
N TYR A 272 6.89 -5.48 -0.51
CA TYR A 272 7.24 -6.31 0.66
C TYR A 272 7.61 -5.44 1.85
#